data_23c2f635612b780c5092fc66c8000c84
#
_entry.id   23c2f635612b780c5092fc66c8000c84
#
_cell.length_a   1.000
_cell.length_b   1.000
_cell.length_c   1.000
_cell.angle_alpha   90.00
_cell.angle_beta   90.00
_cell.angle_gamma   90.00
#
_symmetry.space_group_name_H-M   'P 1'
#
loop_
_entity.id
_entity.type
_entity.pdbx_description
1 polymer ?
#
loop_
_entity_poly.entity_id
_entity_poly.type
_entity_poly.pdbx_seq_one_letter_code
_entity_poly.pdbx_strand_id
1 'polypeptide(L)' 'MILMIDNYDSFVHTLARYIGELGLDRVVVRHDAVDITAIEQLNP' A
#
# COMPACT_ATOMS: atom_id res chain seq x y z
N MET A 1 3.34 9.19 3.65
CA MET A 1 2.40 8.08 3.32
C MET A 1 3.18 6.91 2.73
N ILE A 2 2.83 5.72 3.12
CA ILE A 2 3.42 4.50 2.57
C ILE A 2 2.42 3.84 1.63
N LEU A 3 2.85 3.56 0.41
CA LEU A 3 2.05 2.85 -0.57
C LEU A 3 2.42 1.36 -0.53
N MET A 4 1.43 0.51 -0.31
CA MET A 4 1.62 -0.93 -0.33
C MET A 4 0.89 -1.51 -1.54
N ILE A 5 1.61 -2.29 -2.34
CA ILE A 5 1.02 -2.92 -3.53
C ILE A 5 0.69 -4.37 -3.19
N ASP A 6 -0.59 -4.69 -3.22
CA ASP A 6 -1.08 -6.03 -2.92
C ASP A 6 -0.98 -6.91 -4.16
N ASN A 7 -0.15 -7.92 -4.09
CA ASN A 7 0.02 -8.92 -5.14
C ASN A 7 -0.79 -10.19 -4.83
N TYR A 8 -1.98 -10.00 -4.25
CA TYR A 8 -2.88 -11.09 -3.85
C TYR A 8 -2.25 -12.01 -2.81
N ASP A 9 -1.37 -11.47 -1.98
CA ASP A 9 -0.76 -12.17 -0.87
C ASP A 9 -1.44 -11.71 0.42
N SER A 10 -1.95 -12.64 1.21
CA SER A 10 -2.60 -12.31 2.48
C SER A 10 -1.66 -11.63 3.46
N PHE A 11 -0.37 -11.76 3.27
CA PHE A 11 0.64 -11.17 4.14
C PHE A 11 0.63 -9.63 4.10
N VAL A 12 0.18 -9.03 3.00
CA VAL A 12 0.16 -7.57 2.87
C VAL A 12 -0.73 -6.92 3.93
N HIS A 13 -1.85 -7.55 4.27
CA HIS A 13 -2.76 -6.99 5.27
C HIS A 13 -2.14 -7.01 6.67
N THR A 14 -1.35 -8.04 6.98
CA THR A 14 -0.61 -8.11 8.23
C THR A 14 0.43 -7.01 8.31
N LEU A 15 1.17 -6.77 7.23
CA LEU A 15 2.14 -5.68 7.18
C LEU A 15 1.46 -4.32 7.30
N ALA A 16 0.33 -4.11 6.62
CA ALA A 16 -0.40 -2.85 6.70
C ALA A 16 -0.84 -2.57 8.13
N ARG A 17 -1.26 -3.60 8.85
CA ARG A 17 -1.64 -3.46 10.26
C ARG A 17 -0.45 -3.03 11.11
N TYR A 18 0.70 -3.66 10.94
CA TYR A 18 1.90 -3.28 11.69
C TYR A 18 2.32 -1.85 11.39
N ILE A 19 2.28 -1.43 10.13
CA ILE A 19 2.60 -0.06 9.76
C ILE A 19 1.63 0.91 10.43
N GLY A 20 0.34 0.57 10.47
CA GLY A 20 -0.65 1.38 11.15
C GLY A 20 -0.40 1.48 12.65
N GLU A 21 0.05 0.39 13.28
CA GLU A 21 0.38 0.38 14.71
C GLU A 21 1.58 1.27 15.03
N LEU A 22 2.47 1.48 14.06
CA LEU A 22 3.59 2.40 14.20
C LEU A 22 3.16 3.87 14.05
N GLY A 23 1.89 4.13 13.74
CA GLY A 23 1.39 5.49 13.58
C GLY A 23 1.66 6.09 12.21
N LEU A 24 1.99 5.26 11.23
CA LEU A 24 2.29 5.73 9.87
C LEU A 24 1.06 5.57 8.97
N ASP A 25 0.83 6.57 8.11
CA ASP A 25 -0.20 6.46 7.09
C ASP A 25 0.21 5.45 6.03
N ARG A 26 -0.77 4.65 5.59
CA ARG A 26 -0.55 3.69 4.53
C ARG A 26 -1.79 3.58 3.65
N VAL A 27 -1.54 3.27 2.37
CA VAL A 27 -2.57 2.97 1.39
C VAL A 27 -2.23 1.62 0.78
N VAL A 28 -3.21 0.73 0.70
CA VAL A 28 -3.04 -0.59 0.09
C VAL A 28 -3.83 -0.62 -1.20
N VAL A 29 -3.15 -0.90 -2.31
CA VAL A 29 -3.79 -1.04 -3.62
C VAL A 29 -3.34 -2.35 -4.27
N ARG A 30 -4.22 -2.94 -5.07
CA ARG A 30 -3.89 -4.17 -5.80
C ARG A 30 -2.96 -3.85 -6.97
N HIS A 31 -2.04 -4.76 -7.28
CA HIS A 31 -1.05 -4.54 -8.31
C HIS A 31 -1.66 -4.35 -9.70
N ASP A 32 -2.83 -4.90 -9.94
CA ASP A 32 -3.53 -4.78 -11.22
C ASP A 32 -4.47 -3.58 -11.28
N ALA A 33 -4.61 -2.83 -10.18
CA ALA A 33 -5.46 -1.66 -10.08
C ALA A 33 -4.66 -0.35 -10.06
N VAL A 34 -3.34 -0.42 -10.16
CA VAL A 34 -2.48 0.76 -10.06
C VAL A 34 -1.40 0.69 -11.15
N ASP A 35 -1.07 1.85 -11.72
CA ASP A 35 0.05 1.97 -12.63
C ASP A 35 1.01 3.05 -12.12
N ILE A 36 2.12 3.25 -12.83
CA ILE A 36 3.16 4.19 -12.40
C ILE A 36 2.61 5.62 -12.33
N THR A 37 1.74 6.00 -13.26
CA THR A 37 1.14 7.32 -13.25
C THR A 37 0.30 7.53 -12.00
N ALA A 38 -0.51 6.53 -11.63
CA ALA A 38 -1.31 6.62 -10.42
C ALA A 38 -0.44 6.71 -9.17
N ILE A 39 0.67 5.97 -9.13
CA ILE A 39 1.61 6.02 -8.02
C ILE A 39 2.23 7.42 -7.90
N GLU A 40 2.62 8.01 -9.00
CA GLU A 40 3.18 9.36 -9.00
C GLU A 40 2.17 10.39 -8.51
N GLN A 41 0.90 10.23 -8.87
CA GLN A 41 -0.17 11.12 -8.43
C GLN A 41 -0.41 11.02 -6.92
N LEU A 42 -0.26 9.83 -6.34
CA LEU A 42 -0.38 9.64 -4.89
C LEU A 42 0.77 10.29 -4.13
N ASN A 43 1.92 10.42 -4.77
CA ASN A 43 3.12 11.03 -4.18
C ASN A 43 3.48 10.39 -2.83
N PRO A 44 3.62 9.06 -2.79
CA PRO A 44 3.92 8.37 -1.53
C PRO A 44 5.33 8.68 -1.00
#